data_8e914f10040f16b8610a8614cda492a6
#
_entry.id   8e914f10040f16b8610a8614cda492a6
#
_cell.length_a   1.000
_cell.length_b   1.000
_cell.length_c   1.000
_cell.angle_alpha   90.00
_cell.angle_beta   90.00
_cell.angle_gamma   90.00
#
_symmetry.space_group_name_H-M   'P 1'
#
loop_
_entity.id
_entity.type
_entity.pdbx_description
1 polymer ?
#
loop_
_entity_poly.entity_id
_entity_poly.type
_entity_poly.pdbx_seq_one_letter_code
_entity_poly.pdbx_strand_id
1 'polypeptide(L)'
;MMALTRVGYYNLTGILDFYKHAGSATAIIDHRKDVREVIPDASPKLVERIRDCEAHIHRAEEEYEWTQQHGVRILRWGDDTYPQRLAECADAPLILYYKGTADLNQIRVINIVGTRHCTIYGQDIVRHFIDGLREICGNRMLVVSGLAYGVDIAAHRNALEKGFETVGVLAHGLDDLYPPRHRETAKRMLTQGGLLTEYMTRTNADKMNFVRRNRIVAGMCDATVLVESAAHGGGLITCGIAQEYGREVFAFPGNINQEYSEGCNNLIRKNGATLITSAKDFAESMGWLDDRRLERAQKEGIERQMFPDLSPDQQRIVETLQKTNDLQVNMLSNMTGLSVGKVAAEMFELEMKGVARSLPGSVCHLL
;
A
#
# COMPACT_ATOMS: atom_id res chain seq x y z
N MET A 1 -5.32 2.41 -20.98
CA MET A 1 -5.49 1.95 -19.58
C MET A 1 -6.69 2.61 -18.88
N MET A 2 -6.83 3.92 -18.85
CA MET A 2 -7.94 4.63 -18.16
C MET A 2 -9.33 4.15 -18.63
N ALA A 3 -9.55 3.97 -19.93
CA ALA A 3 -10.81 3.42 -20.45
C ALA A 3 -11.07 1.98 -19.96
N LEU A 4 -10.03 1.16 -19.88
CA LEU A 4 -10.14 -0.21 -19.39
C LEU A 4 -10.54 -0.30 -17.90
N THR A 5 -10.12 0.64 -17.06
CA THR A 5 -10.56 0.67 -15.65
C THR A 5 -12.07 0.82 -15.53
N ARG A 6 -12.71 1.55 -16.45
CA ARG A 6 -14.16 1.71 -16.48
C ARG A 6 -14.86 0.46 -17.03
N VAL A 7 -14.30 -0.18 -18.04
CA VAL A 7 -14.79 -1.48 -18.55
C VAL A 7 -14.76 -2.55 -17.46
N GLY A 8 -13.67 -2.61 -16.71
CA GLY A 8 -13.43 -3.59 -15.65
C GLY A 8 -13.95 -3.22 -14.26
N TYR A 9 -14.69 -2.13 -14.10
CA TYR A 9 -15.08 -1.56 -12.81
C TYR A 9 -15.68 -2.56 -11.79
N TYR A 10 -16.39 -3.58 -12.26
CA TYR A 10 -16.99 -4.61 -11.39
C TYR A 10 -16.16 -5.90 -11.27
N ASN A 11 -15.00 -5.99 -11.95
CA ASN A 11 -14.12 -7.15 -11.89
C ASN A 11 -12.66 -6.69 -11.95
N LEU A 12 -12.15 -6.24 -10.81
CA LEU A 12 -10.83 -5.63 -10.71
C LEU A 12 -9.71 -6.63 -10.98
N THR A 13 -9.78 -7.82 -10.40
CA THR A 13 -8.81 -8.90 -10.66
C THR A 13 -8.81 -9.30 -12.14
N GLY A 14 -10.00 -9.54 -12.69
CA GLY A 14 -10.13 -9.95 -14.09
C GLY A 14 -9.60 -8.91 -15.08
N ILE A 15 -9.73 -7.60 -14.82
CA ILE A 15 -9.19 -6.58 -15.73
C ILE A 15 -7.67 -6.48 -15.66
N LEU A 16 -7.09 -6.68 -14.49
CA LEU A 16 -5.65 -6.72 -14.32
C LEU A 16 -5.05 -7.94 -15.00
N ASP A 17 -5.62 -9.13 -14.80
CA ASP A 17 -5.19 -10.37 -15.46
C ASP A 17 -5.32 -10.24 -16.98
N PHE A 18 -6.42 -9.65 -17.43
CA PHE A 18 -6.67 -9.37 -18.83
C PHE A 18 -5.59 -8.46 -19.43
N TYR A 19 -5.24 -7.38 -18.73
CA TYR A 19 -4.17 -6.49 -19.13
C TYR A 19 -2.80 -7.19 -19.15
N LYS A 20 -2.50 -8.01 -18.15
CA LYS A 20 -1.25 -8.79 -18.08
C LYS A 20 -1.09 -9.75 -19.26
N HIS A 21 -2.18 -10.43 -19.66
CA HIS A 21 -2.14 -11.35 -20.79
C HIS A 21 -1.98 -10.62 -22.13
N ALA A 22 -2.67 -9.51 -22.32
CA ALA A 22 -2.59 -8.74 -23.56
C ALA A 22 -1.28 -7.94 -23.69
N GLY A 23 -0.60 -7.66 -22.58
CA GLY A 23 0.63 -6.87 -22.54
C GLY A 23 0.46 -5.38 -22.90
N SER A 24 -0.67 -4.98 -23.49
CA SER A 24 -0.93 -3.61 -23.93
C SER A 24 -2.40 -3.23 -23.89
N ALA A 25 -2.70 -2.11 -23.25
CA ALA A 25 -4.04 -1.53 -23.27
C ALA A 25 -4.46 -1.05 -24.67
N THR A 26 -3.50 -0.59 -25.48
CA THR A 26 -3.73 -0.17 -26.86
C THR A 26 -4.14 -1.36 -27.72
N ALA A 27 -3.42 -2.48 -27.61
CA ALA A 27 -3.75 -3.70 -28.33
C ALA A 27 -5.18 -4.18 -28.02
N ILE A 28 -5.62 -4.11 -26.76
CA ILE A 28 -7.00 -4.45 -26.36
C ILE A 28 -8.03 -3.54 -27.07
N ILE A 29 -7.78 -2.24 -27.09
CA ILE A 29 -8.70 -1.25 -27.69
C ILE A 29 -8.70 -1.34 -29.21
N ASP A 30 -7.57 -1.56 -29.84
CA ASP A 30 -7.47 -1.69 -31.30
C ASP A 30 -8.20 -2.95 -31.81
N HIS A 31 -8.13 -4.05 -31.04
CA HIS A 31 -8.85 -5.30 -31.32
C HIS A 31 -10.25 -5.36 -30.68
N ARG A 32 -10.85 -4.21 -30.29
CA ARG A 32 -12.15 -4.18 -29.60
C ARG A 32 -13.30 -4.85 -30.34
N LYS A 33 -13.21 -4.99 -31.67
CA LYS A 33 -14.22 -5.69 -32.49
C LYS A 33 -14.12 -7.21 -32.37
N ASP A 34 -12.91 -7.71 -32.19
CA ASP A 34 -12.62 -9.12 -31.93
C ASP A 34 -11.48 -9.28 -30.90
N VAL A 35 -11.79 -8.97 -29.65
CA VAL A 35 -10.83 -8.99 -28.56
C VAL A 35 -10.27 -10.40 -28.27
N ARG A 36 -10.94 -11.45 -28.79
CA ARG A 36 -10.47 -12.82 -28.65
C ARG A 36 -9.23 -13.14 -29.50
N GLU A 37 -8.90 -12.31 -30.50
CA GLU A 37 -7.61 -12.40 -31.19
C GLU A 37 -6.43 -12.12 -30.25
N VAL A 38 -6.63 -11.27 -29.25
CA VAL A 38 -5.62 -10.92 -28.24
C VAL A 38 -5.77 -11.78 -26.98
N ILE A 39 -7.01 -12.11 -26.62
CA ILE A 39 -7.33 -12.89 -25.42
C ILE A 39 -8.40 -13.94 -25.76
N PRO A 40 -7.98 -15.16 -26.13
CA PRO A 40 -8.86 -16.22 -26.58
C PRO A 40 -9.97 -16.58 -25.58
N ASP A 41 -9.66 -16.55 -24.28
CA ASP A 41 -10.57 -16.95 -23.19
C ASP A 41 -11.45 -15.82 -22.64
N ALA A 42 -11.53 -14.67 -23.34
CA ALA A 42 -12.36 -13.55 -22.91
C ALA A 42 -13.83 -13.94 -22.81
N SER A 43 -14.45 -13.67 -21.66
CA SER A 43 -15.87 -13.97 -21.44
C SER A 43 -16.76 -13.14 -22.38
N PRO A 44 -17.92 -13.67 -22.82
CA PRO A 44 -18.83 -12.95 -23.73
C PRO A 44 -19.20 -11.55 -23.19
N LYS A 45 -19.43 -11.41 -21.89
CA LYS A 45 -19.75 -10.14 -21.23
C LYS A 45 -18.60 -9.14 -21.28
N LEU A 46 -17.37 -9.59 -21.19
CA LEU A 46 -16.19 -8.74 -21.29
C LEU A 46 -15.97 -8.28 -22.73
N VAL A 47 -16.13 -9.21 -23.69
CA VAL A 47 -16.07 -8.91 -25.13
C VAL A 47 -17.07 -7.81 -25.52
N GLU A 48 -18.32 -7.93 -25.08
CA GLU A 48 -19.36 -6.92 -25.32
C GLU A 48 -18.99 -5.55 -24.75
N ARG A 49 -18.54 -5.51 -23.48
CA ARG A 49 -18.14 -4.26 -22.83
C ARG A 49 -16.94 -3.58 -23.47
N ILE A 50 -15.98 -4.37 -23.98
CA ILE A 50 -14.82 -3.81 -24.69
C ILE A 50 -15.25 -3.30 -26.06
N ARG A 51 -16.15 -4.01 -26.77
CA ARG A 51 -16.69 -3.56 -28.06
C ARG A 51 -17.34 -2.19 -27.95
N ASP A 52 -18.10 -1.96 -26.89
CA ASP A 52 -18.87 -0.74 -26.65
C ASP A 52 -18.11 0.29 -25.79
N CYS A 53 -16.77 0.30 -25.86
CA CYS A 53 -15.95 1.14 -24.97
C CYS A 53 -15.76 2.60 -25.45
N GLU A 54 -16.37 3.05 -26.54
CA GLU A 54 -16.18 4.40 -27.11
C GLU A 54 -16.46 5.50 -26.08
N ALA A 55 -17.58 5.42 -25.36
CA ALA A 55 -17.92 6.37 -24.29
C ALA A 55 -16.89 6.35 -23.14
N HIS A 56 -16.24 5.21 -22.90
CA HIS A 56 -15.18 5.09 -21.90
C HIS A 56 -13.86 5.69 -22.37
N ILE A 57 -13.58 5.64 -23.69
CA ILE A 57 -12.42 6.29 -24.30
C ILE A 57 -12.58 7.81 -24.20
N HIS A 58 -13.71 8.35 -24.67
CA HIS A 58 -13.98 9.80 -24.58
C HIS A 58 -13.91 10.32 -23.14
N ARG A 59 -14.48 9.56 -22.18
CA ARG A 59 -14.39 9.95 -20.75
C ARG A 59 -12.95 9.89 -20.22
N ALA A 60 -12.13 8.98 -20.74
CA ALA A 60 -10.72 8.90 -20.38
C ALA A 60 -9.90 10.08 -20.94
N GLU A 61 -10.25 10.58 -22.13
CA GLU A 61 -9.65 11.77 -22.74
C GLU A 61 -9.98 13.02 -21.91
N GLU A 62 -11.25 13.23 -21.55
CA GLU A 62 -11.65 14.32 -20.64
C GLU A 62 -10.86 14.28 -19.33
N GLU A 63 -10.71 13.08 -18.74
CA GLU A 63 -9.98 12.92 -17.49
C GLU A 63 -8.49 13.21 -17.65
N TYR A 64 -7.89 12.77 -18.75
CA TYR A 64 -6.49 13.06 -19.05
C TYR A 64 -6.24 14.57 -19.13
N GLU A 65 -7.07 15.29 -19.88
CA GLU A 65 -6.99 16.75 -19.99
C GLU A 65 -7.13 17.42 -18.62
N TRP A 66 -8.11 16.98 -17.83
CA TRP A 66 -8.31 17.50 -16.48
C TRP A 66 -7.09 17.28 -15.59
N THR A 67 -6.46 16.09 -15.64
CA THR A 67 -5.26 15.78 -14.84
C THR A 67 -4.09 16.69 -15.20
N GLN A 68 -3.89 16.98 -16.49
CA GLN A 68 -2.85 17.90 -16.96
C GLN A 68 -3.07 19.33 -16.45
N GLN A 69 -4.31 19.81 -16.51
CA GLN A 69 -4.68 21.17 -16.07
C GLN A 69 -4.54 21.34 -14.55
N HIS A 70 -4.69 20.26 -13.76
CA HIS A 70 -4.70 20.33 -12.29
C HIS A 70 -3.42 19.80 -11.64
N GLY A 71 -2.40 19.46 -12.42
CA GLY A 71 -1.13 18.94 -11.91
C GLY A 71 -1.28 17.61 -11.18
N VAL A 72 -2.18 16.73 -11.65
CA VAL A 72 -2.39 15.38 -11.14
C VAL A 72 -1.53 14.41 -11.91
N ARG A 73 -0.72 13.62 -11.23
CA ARG A 73 0.08 12.55 -11.84
C ARG A 73 -0.79 11.31 -12.05
N ILE A 74 -0.67 10.70 -13.21
CA ILE A 74 -1.28 9.41 -13.52
C ILE A 74 -0.21 8.34 -13.32
N LEU A 75 -0.44 7.45 -12.36
CA LEU A 75 0.45 6.33 -12.08
C LEU A 75 -0.15 5.08 -12.72
N ARG A 76 0.57 4.46 -13.64
CA ARG A 76 0.11 3.27 -14.36
C ARG A 76 0.71 2.03 -13.70
N TRP A 77 -0.04 0.97 -13.62
CA TRP A 77 0.48 -0.33 -13.20
C TRP A 77 1.66 -0.73 -14.12
N GLY A 78 2.78 -1.07 -13.50
CA GLY A 78 4.03 -1.36 -14.19
C GLY A 78 5.01 -0.17 -14.32
N ASP A 79 4.61 1.05 -13.96
CA ASP A 79 5.53 2.19 -13.87
C ASP A 79 6.31 2.14 -12.54
N ASP A 80 7.57 2.58 -12.53
CA ASP A 80 8.41 2.64 -11.32
C ASP A 80 7.82 3.54 -10.22
N THR A 81 7.06 4.56 -10.60
CA THR A 81 6.39 5.47 -9.67
C THR A 81 5.08 4.94 -9.10
N TYR A 82 4.59 3.82 -9.61
CA TYR A 82 3.43 3.13 -9.05
C TYR A 82 3.79 2.51 -7.69
N PRO A 83 2.88 2.48 -6.69
CA PRO A 83 3.16 1.82 -5.41
C PRO A 83 3.45 0.32 -5.61
N GLN A 84 4.72 -0.06 -5.49
CA GLN A 84 5.17 -1.42 -5.84
C GLN A 84 4.52 -2.49 -4.94
N ARG A 85 4.35 -2.18 -3.65
CA ARG A 85 3.61 -3.07 -2.74
C ARG A 85 2.19 -3.36 -3.23
N LEU A 86 1.51 -2.35 -3.76
CA LEU A 86 0.17 -2.49 -4.31
C LEU A 86 0.18 -3.22 -5.66
N ALA A 87 1.22 -3.04 -6.47
CA ALA A 87 1.35 -3.71 -7.77
C ALA A 87 1.33 -5.24 -7.66
N GLU A 88 1.76 -5.78 -6.52
CA GLU A 88 1.78 -7.22 -6.23
C GLU A 88 0.40 -7.78 -5.81
N CYS A 89 -0.55 -6.91 -5.48
CA CYS A 89 -1.90 -7.36 -5.13
C CYS A 89 -2.66 -7.84 -6.37
N ALA A 90 -3.42 -8.92 -6.22
CA ALA A 90 -4.16 -9.53 -7.32
C ALA A 90 -5.22 -8.61 -7.95
N ASP A 91 -5.70 -7.63 -7.21
CA ASP A 91 -6.71 -6.65 -7.61
C ASP A 91 -6.17 -5.22 -7.66
N ALA A 92 -4.85 -5.07 -7.89
CA ALA A 92 -4.21 -3.77 -8.04
C ALA A 92 -4.88 -2.94 -9.15
N PRO A 93 -5.15 -1.64 -8.92
CA PRO A 93 -5.71 -0.77 -9.96
C PRO A 93 -4.74 -0.60 -11.14
N LEU A 94 -5.24 -0.64 -12.37
CA LEU A 94 -4.42 -0.33 -13.55
C LEU A 94 -3.94 1.12 -13.56
N ILE A 95 -4.69 2.03 -12.96
CA ILE A 95 -4.43 3.46 -12.92
C ILE A 95 -4.72 3.99 -11.52
N LEU A 96 -3.83 4.85 -11.05
CA LEU A 96 -4.03 5.69 -9.90
C LEU A 96 -3.81 7.16 -10.26
N TYR A 97 -4.60 8.03 -9.69
CA TYR A 97 -4.48 9.48 -9.78
C TYR A 97 -3.86 10.01 -8.49
N TYR A 98 -2.74 10.71 -8.61
CA TYR A 98 -1.98 11.17 -7.45
C TYR A 98 -1.68 12.67 -7.53
N LYS A 99 -1.94 13.37 -6.44
CA LYS A 99 -1.57 14.77 -6.27
C LYS A 99 -0.82 14.94 -4.95
N GLY A 100 0.46 15.26 -5.02
CA GLY A 100 1.32 15.43 -3.85
C GLY A 100 2.79 15.28 -4.18
N THR A 101 3.62 15.26 -3.14
CA THR A 101 5.08 15.28 -3.21
C THR A 101 5.73 14.00 -2.70
N ALA A 102 5.02 13.17 -1.92
CA ALA A 102 5.60 11.97 -1.32
C ALA A 102 6.04 10.95 -2.36
N ASP A 103 7.13 10.27 -2.05
CA ASP A 103 7.48 9.01 -2.68
C ASP A 103 6.58 7.90 -2.12
N LEU A 104 5.79 7.26 -2.99
CA LEU A 104 4.87 6.18 -2.61
C LEU A 104 5.60 4.84 -2.37
N ASN A 105 6.88 4.78 -2.74
CA ASN A 105 7.75 3.61 -2.56
C ASN A 105 8.78 3.82 -1.45
N GLN A 106 8.43 4.62 -0.43
CA GLN A 106 9.26 4.78 0.76
C GLN A 106 9.67 3.42 1.34
N ILE A 107 10.84 3.38 1.98
CA ILE A 107 11.39 2.15 2.57
C ILE A 107 10.45 1.53 3.61
N ARG A 108 9.67 2.35 4.30
CA ARG A 108 8.68 1.96 5.30
C ARG A 108 7.35 2.63 5.01
N VAL A 109 6.31 1.86 4.84
CA VAL A 109 4.95 2.36 4.59
C VAL A 109 3.99 1.66 5.55
N ILE A 110 3.31 2.42 6.38
CA ILE A 110 2.30 1.87 7.30
C ILE A 110 0.93 2.49 7.04
N ASN A 111 -0.13 1.74 7.31
CA ASN A 111 -1.43 2.35 7.45
C ASN A 111 -1.91 2.29 8.91
N ILE A 112 -2.60 3.37 9.31
CA ILE A 112 -3.24 3.50 10.61
C ILE A 112 -4.73 3.66 10.37
N VAL A 113 -5.52 2.73 10.87
CA VAL A 113 -6.97 2.64 10.62
C VAL A 113 -7.74 2.42 11.90
N GLY A 114 -9.05 2.71 11.86
CA GLY A 114 -9.93 2.47 13.00
C GLY A 114 -11.32 3.03 12.84
N THR A 115 -11.97 3.24 13.99
CA THR A 115 -13.32 3.79 14.07
C THR A 115 -13.38 5.25 13.60
N ARG A 116 -14.52 5.63 13.02
CA ARG A 116 -14.83 7.04 12.72
C ARG A 116 -15.18 7.85 13.98
N HIS A 117 -15.43 7.19 15.10
CA HIS A 117 -15.74 7.74 16.42
C HIS A 117 -14.57 7.54 17.39
N CYS A 118 -13.38 8.00 16.97
CA CYS A 118 -12.15 7.89 17.75
C CYS A 118 -12.32 8.57 19.12
N THR A 119 -12.07 7.83 20.18
CA THR A 119 -12.12 8.35 21.55
C THR A 119 -10.89 9.18 21.90
N ILE A 120 -10.85 9.82 23.06
CA ILE A 120 -9.64 10.50 23.57
C ILE A 120 -8.51 9.49 23.70
N TYR A 121 -8.80 8.29 24.22
CA TYR A 121 -7.83 7.21 24.32
C TYR A 121 -7.22 6.82 22.94
N GLY A 122 -8.06 6.65 21.92
CA GLY A 122 -7.58 6.37 20.57
C GLY A 122 -6.75 7.50 19.98
N GLN A 123 -7.13 8.76 20.23
CA GLN A 123 -6.36 9.93 19.80
C GLN A 123 -4.98 9.97 20.46
N ASP A 124 -4.91 9.68 21.76
CA ASP A 124 -3.66 9.62 22.52
C ASP A 124 -2.76 8.48 22.05
N ILE A 125 -3.34 7.30 21.76
CA ILE A 125 -2.59 6.18 21.15
C ILE A 125 -1.97 6.62 19.82
N VAL A 126 -2.76 7.18 18.90
CA VAL A 126 -2.24 7.63 17.59
C VAL A 126 -1.10 8.62 17.76
N ARG A 127 -1.25 9.58 18.67
CA ARG A 127 -0.23 10.60 18.94
C ARG A 127 1.05 9.96 19.45
N HIS A 128 0.99 9.17 20.53
CA HIS A 128 2.17 8.54 21.14
C HIS A 128 2.83 7.53 20.19
N PHE A 129 2.03 6.82 19.41
CA PHE A 129 2.54 5.87 18.42
C PHE A 129 3.35 6.57 17.31
N ILE A 130 2.80 7.64 16.74
CA ILE A 130 3.50 8.43 15.71
C ILE A 130 4.74 9.13 16.31
N ASP A 131 4.65 9.65 17.53
CA ASP A 131 5.80 10.24 18.25
C ASP A 131 6.93 9.24 18.40
N GLY A 132 6.64 8.05 18.92
CA GLY A 132 7.63 6.99 19.10
C GLY A 132 8.20 6.48 17.77
N LEU A 133 7.38 6.36 16.72
CA LEU A 133 7.88 6.02 15.39
C LEU A 133 8.83 7.09 14.83
N ARG A 134 8.58 8.36 15.13
CA ARG A 134 9.48 9.44 14.74
C ARG A 134 10.85 9.32 15.36
N GLU A 135 10.91 8.93 16.64
CA GLU A 135 12.16 8.71 17.36
C GLU A 135 12.93 7.51 16.81
N ILE A 136 12.22 6.45 16.39
CA ILE A 136 12.82 5.19 15.92
C ILE A 136 13.21 5.29 14.44
N CYS A 137 12.29 5.72 13.57
CA CYS A 137 12.43 5.65 12.11
C CYS A 137 12.96 6.95 11.46
N GLY A 138 13.08 8.03 12.24
CA GLY A 138 13.41 9.35 11.68
C GLY A 138 12.32 9.82 10.70
N ASN A 139 12.72 10.29 9.50
CA ASN A 139 11.78 10.76 8.45
C ASN A 139 11.48 9.71 7.37
N ARG A 140 12.07 8.53 7.47
CA ARG A 140 12.05 7.52 6.41
C ARG A 140 10.84 6.60 6.51
N MET A 141 9.64 7.18 6.61
CA MET A 141 8.40 6.44 6.69
C MET A 141 7.24 7.23 6.07
N LEU A 142 6.36 6.54 5.36
CA LEU A 142 5.12 7.06 4.84
C LEU A 142 3.95 6.54 5.66
N VAL A 143 3.08 7.44 6.10
CA VAL A 143 1.82 7.09 6.78
C VAL A 143 0.68 7.16 5.78
N VAL A 144 -0.03 6.06 5.58
CA VAL A 144 -1.18 5.97 4.67
C VAL A 144 -2.45 5.79 5.50
N SER A 145 -3.54 6.44 5.10
CA SER A 145 -4.87 6.20 5.66
C SER A 145 -5.97 6.67 4.70
N GLY A 146 -7.21 6.58 5.11
CA GLY A 146 -8.36 6.85 4.24
C GLY A 146 -8.90 8.28 4.31
N LEU A 147 -8.30 9.19 5.05
CA LEU A 147 -8.79 10.56 5.28
C LEU A 147 -10.22 10.62 5.84
N ALA A 148 -10.74 9.53 6.42
CA ALA A 148 -12.06 9.49 7.06
C ALA A 148 -12.05 10.19 8.43
N TYR A 149 -13.22 10.34 9.04
CA TYR A 149 -13.32 10.79 10.42
C TYR A 149 -12.62 9.82 11.38
N GLY A 150 -12.31 10.29 12.59
CA GLY A 150 -11.78 9.48 13.68
C GLY A 150 -10.29 9.17 13.55
N VAL A 151 -9.94 7.90 13.53
CA VAL A 151 -8.54 7.44 13.55
C VAL A 151 -7.77 7.91 12.33
N ASP A 152 -8.35 7.86 11.12
CA ASP A 152 -7.68 8.24 9.88
C ASP A 152 -7.19 9.70 9.93
N ILE A 153 -8.08 10.64 10.26
CA ILE A 153 -7.71 12.06 10.33
C ILE A 153 -6.73 12.34 11.47
N ALA A 154 -6.83 11.60 12.60
CA ALA A 154 -5.88 11.72 13.70
C ALA A 154 -4.49 11.26 13.23
N ALA A 155 -4.39 10.16 12.50
CA ALA A 155 -3.14 9.68 11.92
C ALA A 155 -2.50 10.72 10.99
N HIS A 156 -3.26 11.26 10.03
CA HIS A 156 -2.74 12.28 9.10
C HIS A 156 -2.25 13.54 9.82
N ARG A 157 -3.02 14.07 10.78
CA ARG A 157 -2.64 15.28 11.52
C ARG A 157 -1.37 15.08 12.34
N ASN A 158 -1.27 14.00 13.10
CA ASN A 158 -0.09 13.70 13.88
C ASN A 158 1.13 13.42 12.98
N ALA A 159 0.97 12.71 11.86
CA ALA A 159 2.03 12.51 10.88
C ALA A 159 2.57 13.85 10.35
N LEU A 160 1.69 14.76 9.92
CA LEU A 160 2.05 16.10 9.46
C LEU A 160 2.76 16.92 10.54
N GLU A 161 2.30 16.88 11.78
CA GLU A 161 2.92 17.59 12.91
C GLU A 161 4.31 17.09 13.24
N LYS A 162 4.55 15.79 13.08
CA LYS A 162 5.84 15.17 13.35
C LYS A 162 6.78 15.11 12.14
N GLY A 163 6.38 15.73 11.02
CA GLY A 163 7.20 15.82 9.82
C GLY A 163 7.29 14.53 9.00
N PHE A 164 6.38 13.59 9.20
CA PHE A 164 6.21 12.46 8.30
C PHE A 164 5.44 12.86 7.06
N GLU A 165 5.78 12.26 5.92
CA GLU A 165 4.93 12.29 4.75
C GLU A 165 3.68 11.44 5.00
N THR A 166 2.53 11.91 4.50
CA THR A 166 1.28 11.16 4.68
C THR A 166 0.38 11.24 3.45
N VAL A 167 -0.18 10.08 3.05
CA VAL A 167 -1.02 9.95 1.87
C VAL A 167 -2.43 9.52 2.24
N GLY A 168 -3.39 10.35 1.84
CA GLY A 168 -4.80 10.04 1.93
C GLY A 168 -5.30 9.33 0.69
N VAL A 169 -5.74 8.09 0.84
CA VAL A 169 -6.40 7.36 -0.25
C VAL A 169 -7.88 7.71 -0.24
N LEU A 170 -8.42 8.20 -1.35
CA LEU A 170 -9.79 8.70 -1.42
C LEU A 170 -10.72 7.66 -2.06
N ALA A 171 -12.00 7.73 -1.70
CA ALA A 171 -13.07 6.89 -2.24
C ALA A 171 -13.91 7.62 -3.33
N HIS A 172 -13.35 8.67 -3.90
CA HIS A 172 -13.96 9.56 -4.92
C HIS A 172 -12.89 10.20 -5.78
N GLY A 173 -13.27 10.95 -6.80
CA GLY A 173 -12.35 11.69 -7.67
C GLY A 173 -11.62 12.83 -6.94
N LEU A 174 -10.50 13.30 -7.52
CA LEU A 174 -9.70 14.41 -6.95
C LEU A 174 -10.31 15.81 -7.19
N ASP A 175 -11.45 15.89 -7.86
CA ASP A 175 -12.22 17.11 -8.11
C ASP A 175 -13.08 17.53 -6.90
N ASP A 176 -13.28 16.63 -5.94
CA ASP A 176 -14.01 16.88 -4.69
C ASP A 176 -13.21 16.42 -3.47
N LEU A 177 -13.67 16.77 -2.28
CA LEU A 177 -13.07 16.34 -1.02
C LEU A 177 -14.12 15.94 0.01
N TYR A 178 -14.13 14.68 0.37
CA TYR A 178 -14.96 14.16 1.44
C TYR A 178 -14.10 13.56 2.58
N PRO A 179 -14.36 13.91 3.85
CA PRO A 179 -15.33 14.90 4.29
C PRO A 179 -14.79 16.35 4.14
N PRO A 180 -15.66 17.35 3.85
CA PRO A 180 -15.22 18.73 3.63
C PRO A 180 -14.47 19.35 4.82
N ARG A 181 -14.73 18.88 6.04
CA ARG A 181 -14.04 19.33 7.27
C ARG A 181 -12.53 19.03 7.28
N HIS A 182 -12.05 18.11 6.45
CA HIS A 182 -10.64 17.73 6.38
C HIS A 182 -9.84 18.55 5.35
N ARG A 183 -10.46 19.58 4.74
CA ARG A 183 -9.86 20.40 3.68
C ARG A 183 -8.50 20.99 4.05
N GLU A 184 -8.37 21.55 5.25
CA GLU A 184 -7.09 22.14 5.68
C GLU A 184 -6.00 21.09 5.88
N THR A 185 -6.35 19.93 6.42
CA THR A 185 -5.41 18.81 6.51
C THR A 185 -5.01 18.32 5.12
N ALA A 186 -5.97 18.13 4.21
CA ALA A 186 -5.72 17.72 2.83
C ALA A 186 -4.81 18.71 2.09
N LYS A 187 -4.99 20.03 2.26
CA LYS A 187 -4.09 21.03 1.69
C LYS A 187 -2.64 20.89 2.19
N ARG A 188 -2.43 20.67 3.48
CA ARG A 188 -1.10 20.43 4.06
C ARG A 188 -0.49 19.15 3.50
N MET A 189 -1.28 18.10 3.31
CA MET A 189 -0.83 16.84 2.72
C MET A 189 -0.30 17.02 1.29
N LEU A 190 -0.80 17.96 0.50
CA LEU A 190 -0.30 18.20 -0.86
C LEU A 190 1.17 18.66 -0.89
N THR A 191 1.67 19.23 0.20
CA THR A 191 3.05 19.70 0.33
C THR A 191 3.94 18.79 1.19
N GLN A 192 3.33 17.88 1.95
CA GLN A 192 4.02 16.97 2.86
C GLN A 192 3.40 15.56 2.76
N GLY A 193 3.21 15.06 1.55
CA GLY A 193 2.52 13.81 1.31
C GLY A 193 1.72 13.83 0.03
N GLY A 194 0.41 13.53 0.11
CA GLY A 194 -0.46 13.63 -1.06
C GLY A 194 -1.84 13.02 -0.89
N LEU A 195 -2.60 13.12 -1.95
CA LEU A 195 -3.92 12.49 -2.12
C LEU A 195 -3.87 11.52 -3.29
N LEU A 196 -4.38 10.33 -3.10
CA LEU A 196 -4.36 9.23 -4.05
C LEU A 196 -5.77 8.67 -4.25
N THR A 197 -6.12 8.33 -5.47
CA THR A 197 -7.39 7.64 -5.77
C THR A 197 -7.29 6.80 -7.03
N GLU A 198 -8.12 5.77 -7.14
CA GLU A 198 -8.35 5.04 -8.38
C GLU A 198 -9.53 5.61 -9.20
N TYR A 199 -10.27 6.54 -8.63
CA TYR A 199 -11.51 7.07 -9.20
C TYR A 199 -11.23 8.31 -10.05
N MET A 200 -11.85 8.36 -11.23
CA MET A 200 -11.90 9.56 -12.06
C MET A 200 -12.73 10.66 -11.39
N THR A 201 -12.56 11.89 -11.84
CA THR A 201 -13.42 13.02 -11.46
C THR A 201 -14.90 12.70 -11.67
N ARG A 202 -15.78 13.44 -11.00
CA ARG A 202 -17.24 13.21 -11.01
C ARG A 202 -17.66 11.84 -10.43
N THR A 203 -16.77 11.20 -9.65
CA THR A 203 -17.11 10.00 -8.88
C THR A 203 -17.40 10.40 -7.44
N ASN A 204 -18.62 10.16 -6.98
CA ASN A 204 -19.05 10.52 -5.63
C ASN A 204 -18.49 9.57 -4.57
N ALA A 205 -18.35 10.08 -3.35
CA ALA A 205 -18.02 9.28 -2.17
C ALA A 205 -19.25 8.48 -1.74
N ASP A 206 -19.35 7.22 -2.14
CA ASP A 206 -20.41 6.31 -1.74
C ASP A 206 -19.91 5.16 -0.86
N LYS A 207 -20.84 4.43 -0.23
CA LYS A 207 -20.52 3.36 0.72
C LYS A 207 -19.69 2.25 0.06
N MET A 208 -19.98 1.90 -1.17
CA MET A 208 -19.26 0.84 -1.89
C MET A 208 -17.82 1.25 -2.19
N ASN A 209 -17.62 2.50 -2.62
CA ASN A 209 -16.31 3.03 -2.92
C ASN A 209 -15.41 3.11 -1.67
N PHE A 210 -15.97 3.41 -0.49
CA PHE A 210 -15.21 3.36 0.76
C PHE A 210 -14.68 1.96 1.07
N VAL A 211 -15.51 0.93 0.86
CA VAL A 211 -15.09 -0.47 1.09
C VAL A 211 -14.02 -0.87 0.07
N ARG A 212 -14.24 -0.57 -1.22
CA ARG A 212 -13.30 -0.90 -2.29
C ARG A 212 -11.94 -0.22 -2.11
N ARG A 213 -11.94 1.06 -1.72
CA ARG A 213 -10.73 1.82 -1.51
C ARG A 213 -9.81 1.20 -0.46
N ASN A 214 -10.36 0.52 0.56
CA ASN A 214 -9.57 -0.03 1.66
C ASN A 214 -8.50 -1.03 1.19
N ARG A 215 -8.73 -1.72 0.05
CA ARG A 215 -7.71 -2.59 -0.54
C ARG A 215 -6.45 -1.83 -0.98
N ILE A 216 -6.60 -0.59 -1.44
CA ILE A 216 -5.47 0.26 -1.80
C ILE A 216 -4.71 0.69 -0.55
N VAL A 217 -5.43 1.07 0.51
CA VAL A 217 -4.83 1.42 1.80
C VAL A 217 -4.02 0.25 2.37
N ALA A 218 -4.59 -0.95 2.38
CA ALA A 218 -3.90 -2.17 2.87
C ALA A 218 -2.74 -2.58 1.95
N GLY A 219 -2.98 -2.60 0.62
CA GLY A 219 -2.02 -3.09 -0.35
C GLY A 219 -0.76 -2.23 -0.52
N MET A 220 -0.85 -0.93 -0.25
CA MET A 220 0.29 -0.01 -0.33
C MET A 220 1.29 -0.15 0.83
N CYS A 221 0.93 -0.84 1.91
CA CYS A 221 1.65 -0.75 3.17
C CYS A 221 2.33 -2.07 3.53
N ASP A 222 3.38 -1.97 4.34
CA ASP A 222 4.05 -3.11 4.96
C ASP A 222 3.21 -3.68 6.12
N ALA A 223 2.54 -2.79 6.84
CA ALA A 223 1.75 -3.14 8.01
C ALA A 223 0.48 -2.29 8.15
N THR A 224 -0.56 -2.90 8.70
CA THR A 224 -1.83 -2.27 9.10
C THR A 224 -1.91 -2.20 10.62
N VAL A 225 -2.12 -1.00 11.16
CA VAL A 225 -2.27 -0.76 12.60
C VAL A 225 -3.69 -0.35 12.92
N LEU A 226 -4.41 -1.19 13.65
CA LEU A 226 -5.77 -0.95 14.12
C LEU A 226 -5.73 -0.31 15.53
N VAL A 227 -6.26 0.91 15.65
CA VAL A 227 -6.21 1.65 16.92
C VAL A 227 -7.45 1.42 17.77
N GLU A 228 -8.62 1.65 17.20
CA GLU A 228 -9.91 1.41 17.84
C GLU A 228 -10.91 0.88 16.81
N SER A 229 -11.76 -0.06 17.20
CA SER A 229 -12.84 -0.58 16.37
C SER A 229 -13.95 -1.20 17.19
N ALA A 230 -15.21 -0.93 16.83
CA ALA A 230 -16.33 -1.74 17.28
C ALA A 230 -16.24 -3.17 16.67
N ALA A 231 -17.03 -4.09 17.19
CA ALA A 231 -17.04 -5.51 16.78
C ALA A 231 -17.16 -5.75 15.25
N HIS A 232 -17.80 -4.81 14.54
CA HIS A 232 -18.01 -4.86 13.08
C HIS A 232 -17.55 -3.55 12.39
N GLY A 233 -16.45 -2.96 12.82
CA GLY A 233 -15.92 -1.70 12.29
C GLY A 233 -15.26 -1.83 10.91
N GLY A 234 -15.24 -0.73 10.15
CA GLY A 234 -14.60 -0.67 8.82
C GLY A 234 -13.09 -0.94 8.86
N GLY A 235 -12.41 -0.62 9.97
CA GLY A 235 -10.99 -0.93 10.17
C GLY A 235 -10.69 -2.43 10.14
N LEU A 236 -11.60 -3.26 10.64
CA LEU A 236 -11.48 -4.72 10.59
C LEU A 236 -11.51 -5.26 9.16
N ILE A 237 -12.27 -4.61 8.26
CA ILE A 237 -12.28 -4.97 6.83
C ILE A 237 -10.88 -4.73 6.24
N THR A 238 -10.28 -3.59 6.55
CA THR A 238 -8.91 -3.27 6.09
C THR A 238 -7.89 -4.26 6.64
N CYS A 239 -8.01 -4.66 7.92
CA CYS A 239 -7.16 -5.69 8.52
C CYS A 239 -7.30 -7.04 7.81
N GLY A 240 -8.52 -7.48 7.50
CA GLY A 240 -8.76 -8.73 6.75
C GLY A 240 -8.12 -8.70 5.37
N ILE A 241 -8.28 -7.61 4.63
CA ILE A 241 -7.65 -7.42 3.32
C ILE A 241 -6.11 -7.42 3.45
N ALA A 242 -5.56 -6.75 4.46
CA ALA A 242 -4.11 -6.75 4.71
C ALA A 242 -3.57 -8.18 4.92
N GLN A 243 -4.28 -9.02 5.70
CA GLN A 243 -3.94 -10.43 5.88
C GLN A 243 -3.99 -11.22 4.57
N GLU A 244 -5.03 -11.02 3.75
CA GLU A 244 -5.15 -11.66 2.42
C GLU A 244 -3.97 -11.28 1.50
N TYR A 245 -3.40 -10.09 1.66
CA TYR A 245 -2.21 -9.65 0.92
C TYR A 245 -0.88 -10.04 1.59
N GLY A 246 -0.91 -10.81 2.67
CA GLY A 246 0.28 -11.21 3.41
C GLY A 246 0.97 -10.03 4.12
N ARG A 247 0.22 -8.97 4.47
CA ARG A 247 0.75 -7.82 5.22
C ARG A 247 0.58 -8.04 6.71
N GLU A 248 1.53 -7.52 7.49
CA GLU A 248 1.45 -7.58 8.95
C GLU A 248 0.26 -6.77 9.48
N VAL A 249 -0.40 -7.31 10.49
CA VAL A 249 -1.54 -6.65 11.15
C VAL A 249 -1.27 -6.53 12.64
N PHE A 250 -1.38 -5.31 13.15
CA PHE A 250 -1.21 -4.97 14.56
C PHE A 250 -2.47 -4.34 15.11
N ALA A 251 -2.70 -4.52 16.41
CA ALA A 251 -3.81 -3.86 17.08
C ALA A 251 -3.42 -3.43 18.50
N PHE A 252 -3.89 -2.25 18.87
CA PHE A 252 -3.82 -1.78 20.25
C PHE A 252 -4.96 -2.41 21.05
N PRO A 253 -4.69 -2.97 22.24
CA PRO A 253 -5.73 -3.47 23.12
C PRO A 253 -6.48 -2.30 23.77
N GLY A 254 -7.69 -2.57 24.21
CA GLY A 254 -8.45 -1.60 25.01
C GLY A 254 -9.29 -2.28 26.08
N ASN A 255 -10.04 -1.50 26.83
CA ASN A 255 -10.87 -2.00 27.92
C ASN A 255 -11.97 -2.95 27.43
N ILE A 256 -12.18 -4.05 28.14
CA ILE A 256 -13.15 -5.10 27.74
C ILE A 256 -14.61 -4.64 27.67
N ASN A 257 -14.97 -3.56 28.35
CA ASN A 257 -16.33 -3.02 28.39
C ASN A 257 -16.52 -1.77 27.52
N GLN A 258 -15.58 -1.48 26.63
CA GLN A 258 -15.63 -0.32 25.73
C GLN A 258 -15.99 -0.77 24.31
N GLU A 259 -17.02 -0.15 23.73
CA GLU A 259 -17.51 -0.47 22.38
C GLU A 259 -16.41 -0.48 21.32
N TYR A 260 -15.57 0.57 21.30
CA TYR A 260 -14.52 0.71 20.27
C TYR A 260 -13.22 -0.04 20.59
N SER A 261 -13.16 -0.77 21.71
CA SER A 261 -12.09 -1.71 22.04
C SER A 261 -12.43 -3.14 21.60
N GLU A 262 -13.70 -3.47 21.47
CA GLU A 262 -14.16 -4.83 21.23
C GLU A 262 -13.61 -5.43 19.94
N GLY A 263 -13.58 -4.67 18.85
CA GLY A 263 -13.06 -5.13 17.57
C GLY A 263 -11.57 -5.46 17.63
N CYS A 264 -10.76 -4.58 18.24
CA CYS A 264 -9.33 -4.79 18.45
C CYS A 264 -9.07 -6.03 19.33
N ASN A 265 -9.72 -6.11 20.49
CA ASN A 265 -9.57 -7.21 21.43
C ASN A 265 -9.97 -8.56 20.81
N ASN A 266 -11.06 -8.58 20.03
CA ASN A 266 -11.52 -9.77 19.30
C ASN A 266 -10.55 -10.18 18.19
N LEU A 267 -9.95 -9.23 17.46
CA LEU A 267 -8.98 -9.52 16.43
C LEU A 267 -7.69 -10.12 17.03
N ILE A 268 -7.19 -9.53 18.12
CA ILE A 268 -6.04 -10.05 18.88
C ILE A 268 -6.34 -11.46 19.41
N ARG A 269 -7.48 -11.65 20.07
CA ARG A 269 -7.89 -12.93 20.65
C ARG A 269 -7.97 -14.06 19.61
N LYS A 270 -8.29 -13.73 18.36
CA LYS A 270 -8.37 -14.68 17.22
C LYS A 270 -7.04 -14.87 16.50
N ASN A 271 -5.95 -14.32 17.02
CA ASN A 271 -4.64 -14.27 16.36
C ASN A 271 -4.67 -13.61 14.97
N GLY A 272 -5.61 -12.70 14.75
CA GLY A 272 -5.72 -11.92 13.52
C GLY A 272 -4.92 -10.61 13.54
N ALA A 273 -4.30 -10.29 14.67
CA ALA A 273 -3.37 -9.17 14.80
C ALA A 273 -2.40 -9.43 15.94
N THR A 274 -1.17 -8.97 15.77
CA THR A 274 -0.20 -8.90 16.86
C THR A 274 -0.56 -7.76 17.80
N LEU A 275 -0.63 -8.05 19.12
CA LEU A 275 -0.85 -7.03 20.13
C LEU A 275 0.38 -6.14 20.24
N ILE A 276 0.17 -4.83 20.17
CA ILE A 276 1.20 -3.82 20.47
C ILE A 276 0.66 -2.82 21.50
N THR A 277 1.54 -2.28 22.31
CA THR A 277 1.24 -1.24 23.29
C THR A 277 2.03 0.04 23.04
N SER A 278 3.02 -0.02 22.16
CA SER A 278 3.93 1.09 21.87
C SER A 278 4.47 1.04 20.43
N ALA A 279 5.06 2.15 19.98
CA ALA A 279 5.82 2.20 18.74
C ALA A 279 7.07 1.28 18.79
N LYS A 280 7.62 1.06 19.98
CA LYS A 280 8.76 0.17 20.16
C LYS A 280 8.37 -1.29 19.90
N ASP A 281 7.25 -1.76 20.46
CA ASP A 281 6.77 -3.13 20.24
C ASP A 281 6.51 -3.36 18.74
N PHE A 282 5.91 -2.38 18.08
CA PHE A 282 5.68 -2.41 16.63
C PHE A 282 6.99 -2.50 15.86
N ALA A 283 7.93 -1.58 16.12
CA ALA A 283 9.19 -1.52 15.40
C ALA A 283 10.07 -2.76 15.65
N GLU A 284 10.00 -3.34 16.86
CA GLU A 284 10.66 -4.60 17.21
C GLU A 284 10.08 -5.76 16.40
N SER A 285 8.75 -5.88 16.35
CA SER A 285 8.05 -6.90 15.55
C SER A 285 8.30 -6.76 14.06
N MET A 286 8.48 -5.54 13.56
CA MET A 286 8.79 -5.25 12.14
C MET A 286 10.30 -5.34 11.83
N GLY A 287 11.16 -5.55 12.82
CA GLY A 287 12.61 -5.54 12.63
C GLY A 287 13.18 -4.14 12.33
N TRP A 288 12.49 -3.05 12.71
CA TRP A 288 12.89 -1.66 12.36
C TRP A 288 13.76 -0.97 13.40
N LEU A 289 14.12 -1.64 14.49
CA LEU A 289 14.95 -1.04 15.56
C LEU A 289 16.43 -0.86 15.19
N ASP A 290 16.92 -1.59 14.20
CA ASP A 290 18.36 -1.75 13.93
C ASP A 290 18.94 -0.84 12.83
N ASP A 291 18.25 0.24 12.44
CA ASP A 291 18.80 1.20 11.44
C ASP A 291 20.18 1.75 11.82
N ARG A 292 20.45 1.90 13.10
CA ARG A 292 21.77 2.36 13.58
C ARG A 292 22.88 1.32 13.39
N ARG A 293 22.54 0.03 13.38
CA ARG A 293 23.51 -1.04 13.03
C ARG A 293 23.85 -1.01 11.56
N LEU A 294 22.87 -0.75 10.69
CA LEU A 294 23.07 -0.56 9.26
C LEU A 294 24.03 0.60 8.95
N GLU A 295 23.83 1.76 9.58
CA GLU A 295 24.72 2.91 9.43
C GLU A 295 26.14 2.65 9.97
N ARG A 296 26.28 1.86 11.04
CA ARG A 296 27.57 1.43 11.58
C ARG A 296 28.26 0.43 10.67
N ALA A 297 27.55 -0.60 10.20
CA ALA A 297 28.12 -1.59 9.29
C ALA A 297 28.56 -0.99 7.95
N GLN A 298 27.83 0.00 7.45
CA GLN A 298 28.23 0.78 6.26
C GLN A 298 29.48 1.66 6.51
N LYS A 299 29.60 2.24 7.73
CA LYS A 299 30.76 3.07 8.11
C LYS A 299 32.00 2.24 8.46
N GLU A 300 31.83 1.02 8.95
CA GLU A 300 32.94 0.17 9.38
C GLU A 300 33.54 -0.67 8.22
N GLY A 301 33.02 -0.54 6.99
CA GLY A 301 33.64 -1.10 5.78
C GLY A 301 33.88 -2.62 5.86
N ILE A 302 32.95 -3.36 6.48
CA ILE A 302 33.09 -4.82 6.59
C ILE A 302 33.00 -5.39 5.19
N GLU A 303 34.12 -5.83 4.64
CA GLU A 303 34.19 -6.64 3.42
C GLU A 303 33.49 -7.97 3.70
N ARG A 304 32.31 -8.14 3.12
CA ARG A 304 31.58 -9.41 3.20
C ARG A 304 32.16 -10.39 2.21
N GLN A 305 32.37 -11.63 2.63
CA GLN A 305 32.86 -12.69 1.78
C GLN A 305 31.92 -12.89 0.58
N MET A 306 32.50 -13.00 -0.60
CA MET A 306 31.76 -13.45 -1.79
C MET A 306 31.37 -14.91 -1.59
N PHE A 307 30.08 -15.21 -1.74
CA PHE A 307 29.59 -16.57 -1.63
C PHE A 307 29.76 -17.29 -2.97
N PRO A 308 30.48 -18.42 -3.03
CA PRO A 308 30.55 -19.24 -4.25
C PRO A 308 29.20 -19.95 -4.48
N ASP A 309 28.89 -20.26 -5.73
CA ASP A 309 27.73 -21.05 -6.17
C ASP A 309 26.33 -20.42 -5.95
N LEU A 310 26.19 -19.12 -6.14
CA LEU A 310 24.90 -18.46 -6.19
C LEU A 310 24.33 -18.42 -7.62
N SER A 311 23.01 -18.63 -7.75
CA SER A 311 22.32 -18.38 -9.02
C SER A 311 22.39 -16.88 -9.38
N PRO A 312 22.20 -16.49 -10.65
CA PRO A 312 22.19 -15.07 -11.03
C PRO A 312 21.16 -14.23 -10.24
N ASP A 313 20.03 -14.82 -9.89
CA ASP A 313 18.99 -14.15 -9.12
C ASP A 313 19.35 -14.06 -7.63
N GLN A 314 19.95 -15.12 -7.06
CA GLN A 314 20.50 -15.10 -5.71
C GLN A 314 21.62 -14.07 -5.58
N GLN A 315 22.47 -13.96 -6.57
CA GLN A 315 23.55 -12.98 -6.58
C GLN A 315 23.01 -11.55 -6.57
N ARG A 316 21.98 -11.23 -7.37
CA ARG A 316 21.31 -9.91 -7.33
C ARG A 316 20.73 -9.61 -5.95
N ILE A 317 20.09 -10.58 -5.30
CA ILE A 317 19.55 -10.44 -3.95
C ILE A 317 20.68 -10.16 -2.96
N VAL A 318 21.75 -10.95 -2.99
CA VAL A 318 22.91 -10.79 -2.09
C VAL A 318 23.59 -9.44 -2.32
N GLU A 319 23.87 -9.04 -3.55
CA GLU A 319 24.47 -7.74 -3.88
C GLU A 319 23.60 -6.57 -3.42
N THR A 320 22.28 -6.70 -3.50
CA THR A 320 21.35 -5.69 -3.01
C THR A 320 21.37 -5.61 -1.49
N LEU A 321 21.34 -6.76 -0.81
CA LEU A 321 21.44 -6.84 0.65
C LEU A 321 22.82 -6.43 1.17
N GLN A 322 23.90 -6.61 0.41
CA GLN A 322 25.22 -6.09 0.74
C GLN A 322 25.26 -4.57 0.75
N LYS A 323 24.55 -3.92 -0.16
CA LYS A 323 24.43 -2.45 -0.20
C LYS A 323 23.52 -1.91 0.89
N THR A 324 22.43 -2.60 1.14
CA THR A 324 21.41 -2.21 2.14
C THR A 324 20.82 -3.48 2.73
N ASN A 325 21.24 -3.87 3.93
CA ASN A 325 20.73 -5.05 4.61
C ASN A 325 19.37 -4.78 5.28
N ASP A 326 18.71 -5.83 5.74
CA ASP A 326 17.43 -5.75 6.46
C ASP A 326 16.31 -5.08 5.63
N LEU A 327 16.26 -5.45 4.35
CA LEU A 327 15.21 -5.00 3.44
C LEU A 327 13.97 -5.89 3.55
N GLN A 328 12.80 -5.27 3.55
CA GLN A 328 11.58 -6.03 3.36
C GLN A 328 11.51 -6.65 1.96
N VAL A 329 10.88 -7.84 1.86
CA VAL A 329 10.76 -8.61 0.62
C VAL A 329 10.26 -7.76 -0.54
N ASN A 330 9.30 -6.85 -0.31
CA ASN A 330 8.77 -5.97 -1.34
C ASN A 330 9.81 -4.95 -1.85
N MET A 331 10.61 -4.39 -0.94
CA MET A 331 11.68 -3.46 -1.31
C MET A 331 12.79 -4.19 -2.06
N LEU A 332 13.13 -5.39 -1.60
CA LEU A 332 14.12 -6.24 -2.25
C LEU A 332 13.66 -6.67 -3.65
N SER A 333 12.38 -6.98 -3.82
CA SER A 333 11.73 -7.25 -5.11
C SER A 333 11.89 -6.05 -6.07
N ASN A 334 11.56 -4.86 -5.60
CA ASN A 334 11.69 -3.63 -6.40
C ASN A 334 13.14 -3.34 -6.81
N MET A 335 14.09 -3.46 -5.87
CA MET A 335 15.50 -3.15 -6.12
C MET A 335 16.20 -4.19 -7.00
N THR A 336 15.77 -5.46 -6.94
CA THR A 336 16.34 -6.56 -7.75
C THR A 336 15.65 -6.74 -9.10
N GLY A 337 14.43 -6.19 -9.28
CA GLY A 337 13.60 -6.42 -10.44
C GLY A 337 13.01 -7.84 -10.51
N LEU A 338 13.05 -8.59 -9.40
CA LEU A 338 12.45 -9.91 -9.28
C LEU A 338 11.05 -9.80 -8.66
N SER A 339 10.13 -10.70 -9.01
CA SER A 339 8.83 -10.74 -8.36
C SER A 339 8.96 -11.13 -6.88
N VAL A 340 8.03 -10.67 -6.02
CA VAL A 340 8.01 -11.01 -4.59
C VAL A 340 8.04 -12.51 -4.34
N GLY A 341 7.25 -13.28 -5.11
CA GLY A 341 7.25 -14.74 -5.02
C GLY A 341 8.61 -15.35 -5.35
N LYS A 342 9.31 -14.79 -6.35
CA LYS A 342 10.67 -15.26 -6.71
C LYS A 342 11.68 -14.87 -5.65
N VAL A 343 11.63 -13.64 -5.13
CA VAL A 343 12.48 -13.22 -4.00
C VAL A 343 12.27 -14.13 -2.79
N ALA A 344 11.03 -14.45 -2.44
CA ALA A 344 10.73 -15.34 -1.32
C ALA A 344 11.30 -16.76 -1.52
N ALA A 345 11.19 -17.32 -2.73
CA ALA A 345 11.75 -18.62 -3.08
C ALA A 345 13.28 -18.62 -3.01
N GLU A 346 13.92 -17.61 -3.61
CA GLU A 346 15.39 -17.49 -3.59
C GLU A 346 15.92 -17.20 -2.16
N MET A 347 15.19 -16.41 -1.37
CA MET A 347 15.53 -16.18 0.04
C MET A 347 15.46 -17.47 0.87
N PHE A 348 14.48 -18.33 0.63
CA PHE A 348 14.42 -19.64 1.29
C PHE A 348 15.67 -20.50 0.95
N GLU A 349 16.08 -20.52 -0.32
CA GLU A 349 17.30 -21.22 -0.71
C GLU A 349 18.57 -20.60 -0.10
N LEU A 350 18.65 -19.26 -0.05
CA LEU A 350 19.76 -18.55 0.59
C LEU A 350 19.81 -18.81 2.10
N GLU A 351 18.65 -18.96 2.74
CA GLU A 351 18.56 -19.35 4.15
C GLU A 351 19.07 -20.78 4.40
N MET A 352 18.69 -21.72 3.51
CA MET A 352 19.22 -23.10 3.54
C MET A 352 20.73 -23.16 3.28
N LYS A 353 21.28 -22.23 2.50
CA LYS A 353 22.72 -22.08 2.27
C LYS A 353 23.46 -21.35 3.41
N GLY A 354 22.73 -20.84 4.40
CA GLY A 354 23.31 -20.06 5.51
C GLY A 354 23.85 -18.68 5.09
N VAL A 355 23.36 -18.14 3.98
CA VAL A 355 23.81 -16.86 3.40
C VAL A 355 22.94 -15.70 3.88
N ALA A 356 21.64 -15.94 4.02
CA ALA A 356 20.68 -14.93 4.45
C ALA A 356 19.68 -15.55 5.44
N ARG A 357 18.84 -14.72 6.03
CA ARG A 357 17.80 -15.11 6.99
C ARG A 357 16.56 -14.28 6.78
N SER A 358 15.40 -14.91 6.90
CA SER A 358 14.11 -14.21 6.98
C SER A 358 13.79 -13.87 8.42
N LEU A 359 13.55 -12.58 8.70
CA LEU A 359 13.18 -12.04 10.00
C LEU A 359 11.68 -11.70 10.05
N PRO A 360 11.08 -11.58 11.27
CA PRO A 360 9.72 -11.09 11.42
C PRO A 360 9.48 -9.78 10.67
N GLY A 361 8.27 -9.59 10.12
CA GLY A 361 7.95 -8.43 9.27
C GLY A 361 8.40 -8.59 7.81
N SER A 362 8.60 -9.84 7.35
CA SER A 362 9.04 -10.14 5.97
C SER A 362 10.35 -9.41 5.60
N VAL A 363 11.28 -9.29 6.55
CA VAL A 363 12.58 -8.65 6.37
C VAL A 363 13.62 -9.70 5.98
N CYS A 364 14.37 -9.42 4.92
CA CYS A 364 15.49 -10.21 4.43
C CYS A 364 16.80 -9.68 5.02
N HIS A 365 17.51 -10.54 5.76
CA HIS A 365 18.78 -10.21 6.43
C HIS A 365 19.91 -11.05 5.84
N LEU A 366 20.99 -10.42 5.43
CA LEU A 366 22.23 -11.08 5.01
C LEU A 366 23.09 -11.38 6.24
N LEU A 367 23.53 -12.63 6.39
CA LEU A 367 24.31 -13.10 7.53
C LEU A 367 25.79 -12.73 7.45
#